data_8f900802f833a998c2317a1831342a18
#
_entry.id   8f900802f833a998c2317a1831342a18
#
_cell.length_a   1.000
_cell.length_b   1.000
_cell.length_c   1.000
_cell.angle_alpha   90.00
_cell.angle_beta   90.00
_cell.angle_gamma   90.00
#
_symmetry.space_group_name_H-M   'P 1'
#
loop_
_entity.id
_entity.type
_entity.pdbx_description
1 polymer ?
#
loop_
_entity_poly.entity_id
_entity_poly.type
_entity_poly.pdbx_seq_one_letter_code
_entity_poly.pdbx_strand_id
1 'polypeptide(L)'
;MATAFQLITPRLAEVERFIGAQLDDAPASVREAGSYVFEGGGKRLRPAMVLLVSRLLGYQGDRDVRYGAVIEMIHTATLVHDDIIDHAALRRGRPTANHKWGNQLTVLLGDWLYTRSMELALEVDDIPVMRVLSRATIEMIEGEMIGLQVSGRLDTSEATYMDIVRRKTAGIFSAATSIPALFHPTFARHRAILAEYGTHLGVCFQIADDLLDLTASESSLGKPVFCDLREGKLTLPFIRLLPRLTRSQRELLGHVLATGQLNAELEGEIRAMLDRHHIVAEVRGVAQVFAERATACAASLPAGIERDALAEAPRYVIERDF
;
A
#
# COMPACT_ATOMS: atom_id res chain seq x y z
N MET A 1 13.09 13.54 -2.98
CA MET A 1 12.06 12.83 -3.79
C MET A 1 11.58 13.59 -5.02
N ALA A 2 11.44 14.90 -5.04
CA ALA A 2 11.15 15.63 -6.29
C ALA A 2 12.11 15.26 -7.43
N THR A 3 13.40 15.16 -7.17
CA THR A 3 14.42 14.74 -8.15
C THR A 3 14.25 13.29 -8.61
N ALA A 4 13.87 12.36 -7.69
CA ALA A 4 13.66 10.95 -8.02
C ALA A 4 12.45 10.74 -8.95
N PHE A 5 11.33 11.39 -8.63
CA PHE A 5 10.15 11.36 -9.50
C PHE A 5 10.41 12.02 -10.86
N GLN A 6 11.17 13.12 -10.91
CA GLN A 6 11.55 13.76 -12.17
C GLN A 6 12.28 12.79 -13.13
N LEU A 7 13.12 11.89 -12.58
CA LEU A 7 13.84 10.90 -13.37
C LEU A 7 12.94 9.91 -14.12
N ILE A 8 11.78 9.61 -13.57
CA ILE A 8 10.87 8.58 -14.07
C ILE A 8 9.54 9.14 -14.57
N THR A 9 9.29 10.46 -14.44
CA THR A 9 8.03 11.10 -14.86
C THR A 9 7.60 10.73 -16.29
N PRO A 10 8.47 10.77 -17.30
CA PRO A 10 8.07 10.38 -18.66
C PRO A 10 7.61 8.93 -18.75
N ARG A 11 8.35 8.02 -18.11
CA ARG A 11 8.02 6.59 -18.09
C ARG A 11 6.77 6.28 -17.26
N LEU A 12 6.53 7.05 -16.20
CA LEU A 12 5.31 6.93 -15.41
C LEU A 12 4.08 7.33 -16.20
N ALA A 13 4.19 8.39 -17.03
CA ALA A 13 3.13 8.76 -17.97
C ALA A 13 2.89 7.68 -19.04
N GLU A 14 3.92 6.91 -19.44
CA GLU A 14 3.75 5.74 -20.30
C GLU A 14 2.98 4.62 -19.58
N VAL A 15 3.26 4.36 -18.29
CA VAL A 15 2.48 3.41 -17.49
C VAL A 15 1.00 3.80 -17.46
N GLU A 16 0.70 5.07 -17.20
CA GLU A 16 -0.69 5.55 -17.16
C GLU A 16 -1.39 5.41 -18.52
N ARG A 17 -0.70 5.75 -19.61
CA ARG A 17 -1.23 5.54 -20.98
C ARG A 17 -1.44 4.05 -21.28
N PHE A 18 -0.51 3.19 -20.85
CA PHE A 18 -0.62 1.75 -21.04
C PHE A 18 -1.83 1.17 -20.32
N ILE A 19 -2.10 1.60 -19.07
CA ILE A 19 -3.31 1.23 -18.33
C ILE A 19 -4.55 1.75 -19.04
N GLY A 20 -4.57 3.02 -19.47
CA GLY A 20 -5.69 3.62 -20.20
C GLY A 20 -6.05 2.83 -21.46
N ALA A 21 -5.06 2.42 -22.26
CA ALA A 21 -5.28 1.61 -23.44
C ALA A 21 -5.94 0.25 -23.14
N GLN A 22 -5.63 -0.36 -21.98
CA GLN A 22 -6.32 -1.61 -21.57
C GLN A 22 -7.81 -1.38 -21.28
N LEU A 23 -8.14 -0.23 -20.69
CA LEU A 23 -9.53 0.12 -20.39
C LEU A 23 -10.33 0.49 -21.65
N ASP A 24 -9.69 1.05 -22.67
CA ASP A 24 -10.34 1.42 -23.93
C ASP A 24 -10.92 0.19 -24.65
N ASP A 25 -10.24 -0.95 -24.55
CA ASP A 25 -10.67 -2.24 -25.13
C ASP A 25 -11.69 -3.00 -24.25
N ALA A 26 -11.98 -2.51 -23.04
CA ALA A 26 -12.88 -3.15 -22.11
C ALA A 26 -14.35 -2.90 -22.43
N PRO A 27 -15.28 -3.76 -21.91
CA PRO A 27 -16.72 -3.47 -21.93
C PRO A 27 -17.03 -2.09 -21.34
N ALA A 28 -18.04 -1.39 -21.88
CA ALA A 28 -18.35 0.00 -21.54
C ALA A 28 -18.46 0.26 -20.02
N SER A 29 -19.10 -0.64 -19.28
CA SER A 29 -19.25 -0.54 -17.81
C SER A 29 -17.90 -0.64 -17.07
N VAL A 30 -17.02 -1.54 -17.52
CA VAL A 30 -15.66 -1.69 -16.96
C VAL A 30 -14.80 -0.48 -17.30
N ARG A 31 -14.89 0.03 -18.55
CA ARG A 31 -14.18 1.21 -18.99
C ARG A 31 -14.56 2.43 -18.15
N GLU A 32 -15.87 2.70 -18.00
CA GLU A 32 -16.35 3.84 -17.22
C GLU A 32 -15.92 3.77 -15.75
N ALA A 33 -16.17 2.62 -15.10
CA ALA A 33 -15.82 2.45 -13.69
C ALA A 33 -14.29 2.38 -13.46
N GLY A 34 -13.55 1.71 -14.35
CA GLY A 34 -12.09 1.64 -14.30
C GLY A 34 -11.42 3.00 -14.49
N SER A 35 -11.82 3.78 -15.51
CA SER A 35 -11.32 5.15 -15.71
C SER A 35 -11.57 6.00 -14.47
N TYR A 36 -12.78 5.95 -13.92
CA TYR A 36 -13.11 6.68 -12.69
C TYR A 36 -12.19 6.34 -11.51
N VAL A 37 -11.88 5.05 -11.30
CA VAL A 37 -11.00 4.60 -10.21
C VAL A 37 -9.57 5.07 -10.44
N PHE A 38 -9.03 4.96 -11.65
CA PHE A 38 -7.67 5.41 -11.96
C PHE A 38 -7.53 6.94 -11.94
N GLU A 39 -8.54 7.70 -12.38
CA GLU A 39 -8.62 9.16 -12.28
C GLU A 39 -8.73 9.67 -10.83
N GLY A 40 -9.16 8.83 -9.89
CA GLY A 40 -9.17 9.14 -8.46
C GLY A 40 -7.78 9.45 -7.88
N GLY A 41 -6.76 9.41 -8.73
CA GLY A 41 -5.39 9.76 -8.40
C GLY A 41 -4.66 8.69 -7.59
N GLY A 42 -3.47 9.02 -7.17
CA GLY A 42 -2.59 8.15 -6.39
C GLY A 42 -1.14 8.54 -6.60
N LYS A 43 -0.30 8.25 -5.64
CA LYS A 43 1.14 8.59 -5.71
C LYS A 43 1.92 7.69 -6.66
N ARG A 44 1.28 6.66 -7.23
CA ARG A 44 1.90 5.69 -8.14
C ARG A 44 3.25 5.17 -7.64
N LEU A 45 3.37 4.96 -6.32
CA LEU A 45 4.65 4.57 -5.71
C LEU A 45 5.13 3.20 -6.20
N ARG A 46 4.23 2.25 -6.39
CA ARG A 46 4.59 0.89 -6.82
C ARG A 46 5.14 0.87 -8.24
N PRO A 47 4.46 1.43 -9.26
CA PRO A 47 5.05 1.55 -10.58
C PRO A 47 6.31 2.43 -10.58
N ALA A 48 6.37 3.48 -9.75
CA ALA A 48 7.57 4.30 -9.60
C ALA A 48 8.78 3.48 -9.14
N MET A 49 8.58 2.52 -8.21
CA MET A 49 9.66 1.62 -7.77
C MET A 49 10.12 0.70 -8.89
N VAL A 50 9.20 0.12 -9.67
CA VAL A 50 9.57 -0.69 -10.84
C VAL A 50 10.46 0.11 -11.80
N LEU A 51 10.03 1.32 -12.17
CA LEU A 51 10.72 2.20 -13.12
C LEU A 51 12.09 2.64 -12.60
N LEU A 52 12.16 3.05 -11.32
CA LEU A 52 13.39 3.53 -10.71
C LEU A 52 14.44 2.42 -10.60
N VAL A 53 14.02 1.22 -10.19
CA VAL A 53 14.91 0.06 -10.12
C VAL A 53 15.33 -0.41 -11.52
N SER A 54 14.44 -0.42 -12.49
CA SER A 54 14.79 -0.74 -13.89
C SER A 54 15.88 0.20 -14.41
N ARG A 55 15.73 1.49 -14.15
CA ARG A 55 16.70 2.52 -14.54
C ARG A 55 18.03 2.35 -13.80
N LEU A 56 18.01 2.06 -12.48
CA LEU A 56 19.21 1.76 -11.67
C LEU A 56 20.01 0.59 -12.27
N LEU A 57 19.31 -0.43 -12.74
CA LEU A 57 19.93 -1.63 -13.33
C LEU A 57 20.37 -1.41 -14.79
N GLY A 58 20.09 -0.24 -15.38
CA GLY A 58 20.45 0.08 -16.76
C GLY A 58 19.56 -0.61 -17.81
N TYR A 59 18.33 -1.00 -17.43
CA TYR A 59 17.39 -1.63 -18.36
C TYR A 59 16.91 -0.64 -19.43
N GLN A 60 16.87 -1.06 -20.69
CA GLN A 60 16.54 -0.21 -21.85
C GLN A 60 15.28 -0.67 -22.63
N GLY A 61 14.56 -1.69 -22.12
CA GLY A 61 13.36 -2.20 -22.79
C GLY A 61 12.08 -1.52 -22.33
N ASP A 62 10.96 -2.19 -22.56
CA ASP A 62 9.60 -1.73 -22.25
C ASP A 62 8.90 -2.53 -21.12
N ARG A 63 9.55 -3.59 -20.63
CA ARG A 63 8.99 -4.44 -19.56
C ARG A 63 8.74 -3.66 -18.26
N ASP A 64 9.52 -2.61 -18.00
CA ASP A 64 9.35 -1.76 -16.82
C ASP A 64 8.02 -1.00 -16.84
N VAL A 65 7.59 -0.49 -17.98
CA VAL A 65 6.26 0.13 -18.16
C VAL A 65 5.17 -0.92 -18.01
N ARG A 66 5.29 -2.05 -18.70
CA ARG A 66 4.31 -3.14 -18.63
C ARG A 66 4.14 -3.65 -17.20
N TYR A 67 5.21 -4.01 -16.50
CA TYR A 67 5.12 -4.53 -15.14
C TYR A 67 4.79 -3.45 -14.10
N GLY A 68 5.14 -2.19 -14.36
CA GLY A 68 4.63 -1.06 -13.60
C GLY A 68 3.09 -0.98 -13.68
N ALA A 69 2.54 -1.13 -14.88
CA ALA A 69 1.10 -1.15 -15.11
C ALA A 69 0.44 -2.38 -14.45
N VAL A 70 1.00 -3.58 -14.66
CA VAL A 70 0.50 -4.84 -14.06
C VAL A 70 0.40 -4.72 -12.54
N ILE A 71 1.45 -4.25 -11.86
CA ILE A 71 1.46 -4.09 -10.40
C ILE A 71 0.44 -3.05 -9.94
N GLU A 72 0.28 -1.94 -10.66
CA GLU A 72 -0.70 -0.92 -10.31
C GLU A 72 -2.14 -1.41 -10.55
N MET A 73 -2.38 -2.21 -11.60
CA MET A 73 -3.69 -2.82 -11.84
C MET A 73 -4.04 -3.85 -10.76
N ILE A 74 -3.10 -4.72 -10.36
CA ILE A 74 -3.28 -5.66 -9.24
C ILE A 74 -3.63 -4.90 -7.97
N HIS A 75 -2.85 -3.86 -7.64
CA HIS A 75 -3.11 -3.04 -6.46
C HIS A 75 -4.47 -2.34 -6.53
N THR A 76 -4.84 -1.80 -7.68
CA THR A 76 -6.13 -1.15 -7.87
C THR A 76 -7.28 -2.13 -7.74
N ALA A 77 -7.14 -3.37 -8.24
CA ALA A 77 -8.11 -4.45 -8.06
C ALA A 77 -8.36 -4.74 -6.57
N THR A 78 -7.27 -4.83 -5.77
CA THR A 78 -7.43 -5.04 -4.32
C THR A 78 -8.09 -3.86 -3.63
N LEU A 79 -7.78 -2.61 -4.00
CA LEU A 79 -8.45 -1.43 -3.44
C LEU A 79 -9.96 -1.41 -3.74
N VAL A 80 -10.34 -1.83 -4.94
CA VAL A 80 -11.75 -1.92 -5.36
C VAL A 80 -12.50 -2.99 -4.56
N HIS A 81 -11.88 -4.13 -4.29
CA HIS A 81 -12.45 -5.17 -3.44
C HIS A 81 -12.45 -4.76 -1.96
N ASP A 82 -11.39 -4.14 -1.46
CA ASP A 82 -11.30 -3.63 -0.09
C ASP A 82 -12.42 -2.62 0.20
N ASP A 83 -12.75 -1.72 -0.76
CA ASP A 83 -13.86 -0.77 -0.60
C ASP A 83 -15.21 -1.46 -0.34
N ILE A 84 -15.42 -2.67 -0.89
CA ILE A 84 -16.63 -3.46 -0.63
C ILE A 84 -16.55 -4.12 0.74
N ILE A 85 -15.41 -4.71 1.08
CA ILE A 85 -15.17 -5.44 2.34
C ILE A 85 -15.29 -4.48 3.53
N ASP A 86 -14.69 -3.29 3.41
CA ASP A 86 -14.68 -2.25 4.43
C ASP A 86 -15.97 -1.40 4.45
N HIS A 87 -16.93 -1.66 3.54
CA HIS A 87 -18.14 -0.86 3.36
C HIS A 87 -17.86 0.64 3.15
N ALA A 88 -16.73 0.97 2.51
CA ALA A 88 -16.27 2.33 2.34
C ALA A 88 -17.16 3.11 1.38
N ALA A 89 -17.67 4.27 1.83
CA ALA A 89 -18.46 5.17 0.98
C ALA A 89 -17.59 6.17 0.21
N LEU A 90 -16.44 6.53 0.77
CA LEU A 90 -15.52 7.52 0.21
C LEU A 90 -14.09 6.98 0.17
N ARG A 91 -13.39 7.32 -0.91
CA ARG A 91 -11.95 7.12 -1.06
C ARG A 91 -11.32 8.38 -1.67
N ARG A 92 -10.35 8.98 -0.98
CA ARG A 92 -9.69 10.22 -1.40
C ARG A 92 -10.69 11.37 -1.70
N GLY A 93 -11.70 11.51 -0.84
CA GLY A 93 -12.74 12.54 -0.98
C GLY A 93 -13.75 12.31 -2.11
N ARG A 94 -13.70 11.18 -2.85
CA ARG A 94 -14.64 10.82 -3.92
C ARG A 94 -15.45 9.59 -3.53
N PRO A 95 -16.70 9.44 -3.98
CA PRO A 95 -17.46 8.20 -3.80
C PRO A 95 -16.69 6.99 -4.31
N THR A 96 -16.74 5.87 -3.57
CA THR A 96 -16.15 4.62 -4.00
C THR A 96 -16.93 4.00 -5.18
N ALA A 97 -16.32 3.06 -5.91
CA ALA A 97 -16.98 2.42 -7.04
C ALA A 97 -18.25 1.64 -6.61
N ASN A 98 -18.21 0.95 -5.46
CA ASN A 98 -19.36 0.24 -4.90
C ASN A 98 -20.50 1.19 -4.48
N HIS A 99 -20.18 2.39 -4.02
CA HIS A 99 -21.18 3.41 -3.72
C HIS A 99 -21.85 3.98 -4.99
N LYS A 100 -21.08 4.09 -6.08
CA LYS A 100 -21.56 4.72 -7.33
C LYS A 100 -22.27 3.71 -8.25
N TRP A 101 -21.79 2.47 -8.37
CA TRP A 101 -22.28 1.46 -9.30
C TRP A 101 -22.77 0.18 -8.64
N GLY A 102 -22.70 0.09 -7.33
CA GLY A 102 -23.10 -1.10 -6.55
C GLY A 102 -22.02 -2.19 -6.50
N ASN A 103 -22.16 -3.08 -5.52
CA ASN A 103 -21.17 -4.13 -5.24
C ASN A 103 -20.96 -5.10 -6.41
N GLN A 104 -22.01 -5.43 -7.15
CA GLN A 104 -21.93 -6.41 -8.25
C GLN A 104 -20.95 -5.96 -9.34
N LEU A 105 -21.10 -4.73 -9.85
CA LEU A 105 -20.17 -4.20 -10.86
C LEU A 105 -18.78 -4.02 -10.29
N THR A 106 -18.66 -3.60 -9.04
CA THR A 106 -17.37 -3.35 -8.38
C THR A 106 -16.58 -4.64 -8.18
N VAL A 107 -17.23 -5.77 -7.79
CA VAL A 107 -16.56 -7.08 -7.75
C VAL A 107 -16.03 -7.45 -9.14
N LEU A 108 -16.88 -7.36 -10.17
CA LEU A 108 -16.48 -7.70 -11.54
C LEU A 108 -15.39 -6.78 -12.10
N LEU A 109 -15.37 -5.51 -11.70
CA LEU A 109 -14.28 -4.58 -12.05
C LEU A 109 -12.95 -5.03 -11.44
N GLY A 110 -12.94 -5.39 -10.16
CA GLY A 110 -11.73 -5.90 -9.50
C GLY A 110 -11.23 -7.20 -10.14
N ASP A 111 -12.15 -8.15 -10.43
CA ASP A 111 -11.83 -9.41 -11.11
C ASP A 111 -11.28 -9.16 -12.52
N TRP A 112 -11.85 -8.22 -13.27
CA TRP A 112 -11.39 -7.87 -14.61
C TRP A 112 -9.98 -7.25 -14.54
N LEU A 113 -9.75 -6.27 -13.65
CA LEU A 113 -8.44 -5.63 -13.49
C LEU A 113 -7.37 -6.65 -13.13
N TYR A 114 -7.67 -7.55 -12.20
CA TYR A 114 -6.76 -8.62 -11.78
C TYR A 114 -6.46 -9.59 -12.94
N THR A 115 -7.50 -10.10 -13.58
CA THR A 115 -7.34 -11.08 -14.66
C THR A 115 -6.62 -10.48 -15.87
N ARG A 116 -6.95 -9.23 -16.24
CA ARG A 116 -6.26 -8.53 -17.32
C ARG A 116 -4.79 -8.27 -17.00
N SER A 117 -4.47 -7.93 -15.75
CA SER A 117 -3.08 -7.78 -15.32
C SER A 117 -2.28 -9.08 -15.45
N MET A 118 -2.87 -10.23 -15.12
CA MET A 118 -2.24 -11.53 -15.28
C MET A 118 -2.03 -11.88 -16.76
N GLU A 119 -3.01 -11.60 -17.62
CA GLU A 119 -2.89 -11.80 -19.06
C GLU A 119 -1.75 -10.97 -19.64
N LEU A 120 -1.65 -9.68 -19.29
CA LEU A 120 -0.56 -8.80 -19.71
C LEU A 120 0.82 -9.28 -19.24
N ALA A 121 0.89 -9.85 -18.04
CA ALA A 121 2.14 -10.41 -17.53
C ALA A 121 2.53 -11.69 -18.27
N LEU A 122 1.56 -12.51 -18.72
CA LEU A 122 1.79 -13.73 -19.51
C LEU A 122 2.22 -13.44 -20.94
N GLU A 123 1.81 -12.33 -21.55
CA GLU A 123 2.22 -11.96 -22.93
C GLU A 123 3.74 -11.86 -23.12
N VAL A 124 4.50 -11.70 -22.04
CA VAL A 124 5.98 -11.63 -22.08
C VAL A 124 6.65 -13.01 -21.89
N ASP A 125 5.85 -14.04 -21.59
CA ASP A 125 6.31 -15.42 -21.36
C ASP A 125 7.43 -15.53 -20.30
N ASP A 126 7.35 -14.70 -19.25
CA ASP A 126 8.33 -14.62 -18.16
C ASP A 126 7.84 -15.35 -16.91
N ILE A 127 8.01 -16.66 -16.88
CA ILE A 127 7.57 -17.51 -15.77
C ILE A 127 8.16 -17.08 -14.41
N PRO A 128 9.44 -16.70 -14.27
CA PRO A 128 9.99 -16.17 -13.04
C PRO A 128 9.23 -14.95 -12.50
N VAL A 129 8.84 -14.00 -13.35
CA VAL A 129 8.04 -12.83 -12.95
C VAL A 129 6.64 -13.26 -12.54
N MET A 130 5.99 -14.14 -13.31
CA MET A 130 4.68 -14.67 -12.95
C MET A 130 4.65 -15.32 -11.57
N ARG A 131 5.69 -16.06 -11.20
CA ARG A 131 5.80 -16.64 -9.84
C ARG A 131 5.87 -15.57 -8.76
N VAL A 132 6.59 -14.47 -9.00
CA VAL A 132 6.67 -13.35 -8.04
C VAL A 132 5.32 -12.67 -7.89
N LEU A 133 4.64 -12.36 -9.00
CA LEU A 133 3.32 -11.72 -8.99
C LEU A 133 2.27 -12.59 -8.30
N SER A 134 2.18 -13.87 -8.70
CA SER A 134 1.23 -14.82 -8.10
C SER A 134 1.46 -14.98 -6.60
N ARG A 135 2.72 -15.09 -6.14
CA ARG A 135 3.05 -15.20 -4.72
C ARG A 135 2.65 -13.95 -3.96
N ALA A 136 2.99 -12.76 -4.48
CA ALA A 136 2.63 -11.50 -3.86
C ALA A 136 1.10 -11.33 -3.74
N THR A 137 0.33 -11.73 -4.77
CA THR A 137 -1.13 -11.65 -4.73
C THR A 137 -1.74 -12.61 -3.71
N ILE A 138 -1.24 -13.86 -3.64
CA ILE A 138 -1.69 -14.82 -2.63
C ILE A 138 -1.43 -14.27 -1.23
N GLU A 139 -0.22 -13.74 -0.99
CA GLU A 139 0.12 -13.15 0.31
C GLU A 139 -0.77 -11.95 0.67
N MET A 140 -1.12 -11.10 -0.30
CA MET A 140 -2.04 -9.97 -0.08
C MET A 140 -3.42 -10.46 0.37
N ILE A 141 -3.98 -11.50 -0.29
CA ILE A 141 -5.26 -12.10 0.07
C ILE A 141 -5.19 -12.75 1.45
N GLU A 142 -4.14 -13.53 1.72
CA GLU A 142 -3.94 -14.15 3.04
C GLU A 142 -3.83 -13.10 4.15
N GLY A 143 -3.11 -11.99 3.90
CA GLY A 143 -3.01 -10.87 4.83
C GLY A 143 -4.38 -10.24 5.15
N GLU A 144 -5.22 -10.04 4.11
CA GLU A 144 -6.60 -9.56 4.28
C GLU A 144 -7.44 -10.54 5.10
N MET A 145 -7.38 -11.84 4.78
CA MET A 145 -8.11 -12.88 5.52
C MET A 145 -7.71 -12.91 7.01
N ILE A 146 -6.41 -12.78 7.32
CA ILE A 146 -5.94 -12.69 8.71
C ILE A 146 -6.49 -11.43 9.37
N GLY A 147 -6.46 -10.28 8.67
CA GLY A 147 -7.03 -9.01 9.15
C GLY A 147 -8.50 -9.15 9.53
N LEU A 148 -9.31 -9.76 8.67
CA LEU A 148 -10.73 -10.02 8.93
C LEU A 148 -10.95 -10.94 10.14
N GLN A 149 -10.12 -11.97 10.35
CA GLN A 149 -10.22 -12.89 11.49
C GLN A 149 -9.96 -12.21 12.84
N VAL A 150 -9.16 -11.15 12.87
CA VAL A 150 -8.81 -10.41 14.08
C VAL A 150 -9.54 -9.08 14.21
N SER A 151 -10.38 -8.72 13.24
CA SER A 151 -11.19 -7.50 13.28
C SER A 151 -12.10 -7.49 14.51
N GLY A 152 -12.22 -6.33 15.17
CA GLY A 152 -12.99 -6.14 16.38
C GLY A 152 -12.36 -6.72 17.66
N ARG A 153 -11.14 -7.26 17.61
CA ARG A 153 -10.48 -7.95 18.73
C ARG A 153 -9.38 -7.10 19.36
N LEU A 154 -9.43 -6.91 20.67
CA LEU A 154 -8.40 -6.20 21.45
C LEU A 154 -7.14 -7.04 21.74
N ASP A 155 -7.19 -8.36 21.55
CA ASP A 155 -6.08 -9.27 21.82
C ASP A 155 -5.17 -9.53 20.61
N THR A 156 -5.32 -8.74 19.54
CA THR A 156 -4.44 -8.79 18.39
C THR A 156 -3.01 -8.44 18.79
N SER A 157 -2.10 -9.38 18.58
CA SER A 157 -0.69 -9.19 18.92
C SER A 157 0.05 -8.33 17.91
N GLU A 158 1.15 -7.69 18.33
CA GLU A 158 2.05 -6.98 17.40
C GLU A 158 2.62 -7.93 16.33
N ALA A 159 2.89 -9.19 16.68
CA ALA A 159 3.35 -10.17 15.70
C ALA A 159 2.30 -10.44 14.61
N THR A 160 1.02 -10.56 14.99
CA THR A 160 -0.10 -10.69 14.04
C THR A 160 -0.25 -9.46 13.16
N TYR A 161 -0.22 -8.26 13.75
CA TYR A 161 -0.23 -7.01 13.00
C TYR A 161 0.91 -6.94 11.97
N MET A 162 2.14 -7.25 12.39
CA MET A 162 3.30 -7.23 11.49
C MET A 162 3.21 -8.29 10.39
N ASP A 163 2.59 -9.44 10.62
CA ASP A 163 2.34 -10.45 9.59
C ASP A 163 1.32 -9.94 8.56
N ILE A 164 0.22 -9.33 9.01
CA ILE A 164 -0.76 -8.67 8.13
C ILE A 164 -0.08 -7.61 7.27
N VAL A 165 0.69 -6.70 7.85
CA VAL A 165 1.38 -5.62 7.14
C VAL A 165 2.36 -6.17 6.10
N ARG A 166 3.13 -7.19 6.45
CA ARG A 166 4.08 -7.82 5.52
C ARG A 166 3.37 -8.45 4.34
N ARG A 167 2.27 -9.16 4.56
CA ARG A 167 1.50 -9.84 3.52
C ARG A 167 0.68 -8.84 2.70
N LYS A 168 -0.22 -8.09 3.34
CA LYS A 168 -1.18 -7.20 2.66
C LYS A 168 -0.49 -6.06 1.91
N THR A 169 0.57 -5.49 2.48
CA THR A 169 1.19 -4.26 1.93
C THR A 169 2.61 -4.46 1.44
N ALA A 170 3.51 -5.06 2.24
CA ALA A 170 4.92 -5.09 1.89
C ALA A 170 5.25 -6.08 0.76
N GLY A 171 4.48 -7.16 0.60
CA GLY A 171 4.68 -8.16 -0.45
C GLY A 171 4.64 -7.58 -1.85
N ILE A 172 3.69 -6.72 -2.14
CA ILE A 172 3.59 -6.08 -3.47
C ILE A 172 4.68 -5.02 -3.71
N PHE A 173 5.19 -4.35 -2.65
CA PHE A 173 6.38 -3.49 -2.76
C PHE A 173 7.64 -4.32 -3.05
N SER A 174 7.78 -5.45 -2.37
CA SER A 174 8.87 -6.41 -2.62
C SER A 174 8.84 -6.93 -4.06
N ALA A 175 7.66 -7.25 -4.58
CA ALA A 175 7.49 -7.62 -5.98
C ALA A 175 7.89 -6.46 -6.92
N ALA A 176 7.41 -5.24 -6.67
CA ALA A 176 7.69 -4.05 -7.47
C ALA A 176 9.19 -3.76 -7.60
N THR A 177 9.95 -3.97 -6.53
CA THR A 177 11.39 -3.70 -6.51
C THR A 177 12.24 -4.88 -7.00
N SER A 178 11.77 -6.12 -6.86
CA SER A 178 12.54 -7.31 -7.26
C SER A 178 12.31 -7.77 -8.70
N ILE A 179 11.16 -7.49 -9.29
CA ILE A 179 10.80 -7.88 -10.67
C ILE A 179 11.80 -7.34 -11.71
N PRO A 180 12.27 -6.07 -11.67
CA PRO A 180 13.24 -5.59 -12.65
C PRO A 180 14.55 -6.39 -12.68
N ALA A 181 14.94 -7.00 -11.55
CA ALA A 181 16.12 -7.85 -11.50
C ALA A 181 15.96 -9.17 -12.29
N LEU A 182 14.74 -9.51 -12.73
CA LEU A 182 14.46 -10.67 -13.57
C LEU A 182 14.49 -10.34 -15.06
N PHE A 183 14.54 -9.07 -15.46
CA PHE A 183 14.51 -8.67 -16.86
C PHE A 183 15.76 -9.08 -17.66
N HIS A 184 16.90 -9.29 -16.97
CA HIS A 184 18.12 -9.74 -17.56
C HIS A 184 18.97 -10.56 -16.58
N PRO A 185 19.68 -11.64 -17.02
CA PRO A 185 20.47 -12.48 -16.13
C PRO A 185 21.54 -11.74 -15.31
N THR A 186 22.14 -10.67 -15.85
CA THR A 186 23.17 -9.87 -15.15
C THR A 186 22.62 -9.12 -13.94
N PHE A 187 21.31 -8.90 -13.88
CA PHE A 187 20.63 -8.19 -12.76
C PHE A 187 20.27 -9.12 -11.61
N ALA A 188 20.24 -10.44 -11.85
CA ALA A 188 19.74 -11.44 -10.89
C ALA A 188 20.43 -11.37 -9.52
N ARG A 189 21.71 -10.98 -9.48
CA ARG A 189 22.47 -10.79 -8.22
C ARG A 189 21.86 -9.76 -7.27
N HIS A 190 21.11 -8.80 -7.78
CA HIS A 190 20.51 -7.73 -6.98
C HIS A 190 19.08 -8.07 -6.49
N ARG A 191 18.50 -9.18 -6.96
CA ARG A 191 17.10 -9.53 -6.68
C ARG A 191 16.79 -9.63 -5.20
N ALA A 192 17.64 -10.32 -4.43
CA ALA A 192 17.38 -10.54 -3.00
C ALA A 192 17.37 -9.21 -2.21
N ILE A 193 18.39 -8.37 -2.42
CA ILE A 193 18.48 -7.09 -1.72
C ILE A 193 17.37 -6.11 -2.14
N LEU A 194 16.94 -6.16 -3.40
CA LEU A 194 15.81 -5.37 -3.90
C LEU A 194 14.47 -5.84 -3.31
N ALA A 195 14.28 -7.15 -3.15
CA ALA A 195 13.10 -7.70 -2.48
C ALA A 195 13.06 -7.28 -1.01
N GLU A 196 14.19 -7.32 -0.32
CA GLU A 196 14.33 -6.89 1.07
C GLU A 196 14.08 -5.38 1.21
N TYR A 197 14.65 -4.56 0.33
CA TYR A 197 14.38 -3.13 0.25
C TYR A 197 12.87 -2.85 0.14
N GLY A 198 12.20 -3.51 -0.82
CA GLY A 198 10.76 -3.34 -1.03
C GLY A 198 9.93 -3.76 0.18
N THR A 199 10.33 -4.85 0.85
CA THR A 199 9.67 -5.30 2.08
C THR A 199 9.78 -4.24 3.18
N HIS A 200 10.97 -3.70 3.43
CA HIS A 200 11.17 -2.68 4.46
C HIS A 200 10.45 -1.37 4.11
N LEU A 201 10.49 -0.95 2.86
CA LEU A 201 9.76 0.23 2.39
C LEU A 201 8.25 0.05 2.57
N GLY A 202 7.70 -1.12 2.23
CA GLY A 202 6.27 -1.42 2.35
C GLY A 202 5.79 -1.45 3.80
N VAL A 203 6.59 -2.02 4.73
CA VAL A 203 6.28 -1.98 6.18
C VAL A 203 6.33 -0.55 6.69
N CYS A 204 7.38 0.20 6.37
CA CYS A 204 7.50 1.61 6.71
C CYS A 204 6.30 2.42 6.19
N PHE A 205 5.89 2.17 4.96
CA PHE A 205 4.75 2.82 4.32
C PHE A 205 3.46 2.58 5.11
N GLN A 206 3.17 1.32 5.49
CA GLN A 206 1.94 1.00 6.20
C GLN A 206 1.93 1.61 7.61
N ILE A 207 3.03 1.50 8.36
CA ILE A 207 3.10 2.12 9.70
C ILE A 207 2.92 3.64 9.63
N ALA A 208 3.48 4.29 8.60
CA ALA A 208 3.26 5.72 8.38
C ALA A 208 1.80 6.04 8.01
N ASP A 209 1.15 5.20 7.23
CA ASP A 209 -0.27 5.35 6.86
C ASP A 209 -1.18 5.22 8.09
N ASP A 210 -0.93 4.22 8.96
CA ASP A 210 -1.65 4.03 10.22
C ASP A 210 -1.49 5.24 11.18
N LEU A 211 -0.29 5.86 11.21
CA LEU A 211 -0.07 7.09 11.98
C LEU A 211 -0.83 8.28 11.40
N LEU A 212 -0.92 8.37 10.08
CA LEU A 212 -1.66 9.45 9.42
C LEU A 212 -3.15 9.38 9.72
N ASP A 213 -3.73 8.18 9.81
CA ASP A 213 -5.12 7.99 10.23
C ASP A 213 -5.42 8.59 11.61
N LEU A 214 -4.39 8.74 12.47
CA LEU A 214 -4.52 9.34 13.81
C LEU A 214 -4.17 10.83 13.86
N THR A 215 -3.24 11.30 13.02
CA THR A 215 -2.58 12.60 13.20
C THR A 215 -2.99 13.64 12.17
N ALA A 216 -3.43 13.23 11.00
CA ALA A 216 -3.83 14.15 9.94
C ALA A 216 -5.21 14.79 10.22
N SER A 217 -5.48 15.93 9.59
CA SER A 217 -6.81 16.54 9.64
C SER A 217 -7.77 15.87 8.66
N GLU A 218 -9.07 15.87 8.96
CA GLU A 218 -10.09 15.35 8.04
C GLU A 218 -10.03 16.01 6.66
N SER A 219 -9.71 17.31 6.63
CA SER A 219 -9.56 18.06 5.37
C SER A 219 -8.38 17.59 4.51
N SER A 220 -7.32 17.08 5.13
CA SER A 220 -6.16 16.57 4.43
C SER A 220 -6.29 15.11 4.03
N LEU A 221 -7.00 14.28 4.82
CA LEU A 221 -7.24 12.87 4.53
C LEU A 221 -8.34 12.65 3.49
N GLY A 222 -9.32 13.56 3.41
CA GLY A 222 -10.55 13.34 2.64
C GLY A 222 -11.43 12.20 3.17
N LYS A 223 -11.19 11.77 4.43
CA LYS A 223 -11.97 10.80 5.20
C LYS A 223 -11.93 11.17 6.68
N PRO A 224 -12.87 10.68 7.52
CA PRO A 224 -12.79 10.87 8.97
C PRO A 224 -11.47 10.35 9.54
N VAL A 225 -11.01 10.91 10.64
CA VAL A 225 -9.88 10.39 11.42
C VAL A 225 -10.29 9.13 12.19
N PHE A 226 -9.32 8.33 12.63
CA PHE A 226 -9.56 7.03 13.30
C PHE A 226 -10.40 6.06 12.46
N CYS A 227 -10.24 6.11 11.13
CA CYS A 227 -11.00 5.26 10.21
C CYS A 227 -10.71 3.78 10.48
N ASP A 228 -9.44 3.42 10.67
CA ASP A 228 -9.03 2.04 10.98
C ASP A 228 -9.70 1.51 12.25
N LEU A 229 -9.77 2.32 13.31
CA LEU A 229 -10.42 1.93 14.55
C LEU A 229 -11.94 1.76 14.37
N ARG A 230 -12.58 2.65 13.58
CA ARG A 230 -14.02 2.53 13.24
C ARG A 230 -14.34 1.30 12.41
N GLU A 231 -13.40 0.85 11.58
CA GLU A 231 -13.46 -0.36 10.78
C GLU A 231 -13.10 -1.64 11.57
N GLY A 232 -12.87 -1.52 12.86
CA GLY A 232 -12.51 -2.66 13.73
C GLY A 232 -11.05 -3.10 13.59
N LYS A 233 -10.19 -2.29 12.97
CA LYS A 233 -8.76 -2.59 12.76
C LYS A 233 -7.93 -2.10 13.94
N LEU A 234 -7.31 -3.01 14.68
CA LEU A 234 -6.40 -2.69 15.78
C LEU A 234 -4.98 -2.53 15.22
N THR A 235 -4.61 -1.27 14.89
CA THR A 235 -3.30 -0.94 14.32
C THR A 235 -2.21 -0.77 15.38
N LEU A 236 -0.95 -0.67 14.98
CA LEU A 236 0.22 -0.66 15.87
C LEU A 236 0.14 0.38 17.00
N PRO A 237 -0.34 1.62 16.77
CA PRO A 237 -0.52 2.60 17.84
C PRO A 237 -1.41 2.09 18.97
N PHE A 238 -2.52 1.46 18.65
CA PHE A 238 -3.44 0.93 19.66
C PHE A 238 -2.90 -0.31 20.35
N ILE A 239 -2.21 -1.19 19.62
CA ILE A 239 -1.52 -2.37 20.20
C ILE A 239 -0.51 -1.91 21.26
N ARG A 240 0.27 -0.86 20.98
CA ARG A 240 1.25 -0.28 21.93
C ARG A 240 0.60 0.49 23.08
N LEU A 241 -0.57 1.06 22.86
CA LEU A 241 -1.32 1.78 23.89
C LEU A 241 -1.97 0.83 24.91
N LEU A 242 -2.57 -0.26 24.46
CA LEU A 242 -3.37 -1.20 25.28
C LEU A 242 -2.73 -1.61 26.61
N PRO A 243 -1.44 -1.99 26.70
CA PRO A 243 -0.82 -2.38 27.97
C PRO A 243 -0.79 -1.27 29.03
N ARG A 244 -0.94 -0.01 28.62
CA ARG A 244 -0.82 1.20 29.47
C ARG A 244 -2.18 1.71 29.95
N LEU A 245 -3.26 1.13 29.45
CA LEU A 245 -4.63 1.55 29.76
C LEU A 245 -5.17 0.90 31.03
N THR A 246 -6.00 1.66 31.76
CA THR A 246 -6.85 1.13 32.82
C THR A 246 -7.91 0.20 32.23
N ARG A 247 -8.61 -0.55 33.09
CA ARG A 247 -9.69 -1.45 32.66
C ARG A 247 -10.80 -0.69 31.96
N SER A 248 -11.26 0.44 32.50
CA SER A 248 -12.34 1.24 31.90
C SER A 248 -11.95 1.81 30.53
N GLN A 249 -10.69 2.24 30.37
CA GLN A 249 -10.17 2.74 29.09
C GLN A 249 -10.07 1.62 28.03
N ARG A 250 -9.72 0.40 28.43
CA ARG A 250 -9.72 -0.76 27.53
C ARG A 250 -11.14 -1.13 27.10
N GLU A 251 -12.10 -1.09 28.04
CA GLU A 251 -13.51 -1.34 27.74
C GLU A 251 -14.07 -0.30 26.75
N LEU A 252 -13.71 0.99 26.93
CA LEU A 252 -14.06 2.06 25.99
C LEU A 252 -13.48 1.82 24.59
N LEU A 253 -12.17 1.54 24.50
CA LEU A 253 -11.52 1.25 23.22
C LEU A 253 -12.11 0.02 22.54
N GLY A 254 -12.41 -1.04 23.34
CA GLY A 254 -13.06 -2.26 22.84
C GLY A 254 -14.48 -2.01 22.32
N HIS A 255 -15.24 -1.12 22.95
CA HIS A 255 -16.56 -0.74 22.45
C HIS A 255 -16.46 -0.04 21.08
N VAL A 256 -15.55 0.93 20.93
CA VAL A 256 -15.35 1.61 19.65
C VAL A 256 -14.90 0.62 18.56
N LEU A 257 -13.92 -0.24 18.87
CA LEU A 257 -13.41 -1.24 17.95
C LEU A 257 -14.49 -2.22 17.48
N ALA A 258 -15.42 -2.61 18.38
CA ALA A 258 -16.48 -3.57 18.05
C ALA A 258 -17.68 -2.95 17.33
N THR A 259 -17.96 -1.66 17.55
CA THR A 259 -19.18 -1.02 17.05
C THR A 259 -18.92 0.01 15.95
N GLY A 260 -17.69 0.49 15.79
CA GLY A 260 -17.34 1.62 14.93
C GLY A 260 -17.88 2.97 15.43
N GLN A 261 -18.57 3.00 16.58
CA GLN A 261 -19.22 4.21 17.10
C GLN A 261 -18.20 5.08 17.83
N LEU A 262 -17.82 6.18 17.22
CA LEU A 262 -16.87 7.15 17.74
C LEU A 262 -17.41 8.56 17.55
N ASN A 263 -17.82 9.19 18.65
CA ASN A 263 -18.23 10.60 18.67
C ASN A 263 -17.03 11.50 19.03
N ALA A 264 -17.20 12.82 18.95
CA ALA A 264 -16.13 13.80 19.19
C ALA A 264 -15.56 13.73 20.64
N GLU A 265 -16.38 13.37 21.64
CA GLU A 265 -15.94 13.24 23.03
C GLU A 265 -15.00 12.03 23.19
N LEU A 266 -15.43 10.86 22.71
CA LEU A 266 -14.62 9.63 22.71
C LEU A 266 -13.34 9.78 21.89
N GLU A 267 -13.41 10.45 20.74
CA GLU A 267 -12.23 10.78 19.94
C GLU A 267 -11.23 11.62 20.74
N GLY A 268 -11.71 12.65 21.44
CA GLY A 268 -10.88 13.49 22.30
C GLY A 268 -10.22 12.69 23.43
N GLU A 269 -10.96 11.75 24.07
CA GLU A 269 -10.41 10.88 25.10
C GLU A 269 -9.32 9.94 24.54
N ILE A 270 -9.57 9.32 23.39
CA ILE A 270 -8.59 8.41 22.76
C ILE A 270 -7.33 9.19 22.36
N ARG A 271 -7.48 10.37 21.78
CA ARG A 271 -6.37 11.25 21.42
C ARG A 271 -5.55 11.64 22.66
N ALA A 272 -6.20 12.02 23.76
CA ALA A 272 -5.52 12.33 25.02
C ALA A 272 -4.78 11.12 25.62
N MET A 273 -5.27 9.88 25.43
CA MET A 273 -4.55 8.68 25.83
C MET A 273 -3.31 8.45 24.98
N LEU A 274 -3.40 8.58 23.66
CA LEU A 274 -2.26 8.46 22.73
C LEU A 274 -1.15 9.49 23.07
N ASP A 275 -1.54 10.74 23.30
CA ASP A 275 -0.62 11.85 23.61
C ASP A 275 0.04 11.65 24.97
N ARG A 276 -0.73 11.30 26.02
CA ARG A 276 -0.21 11.05 27.38
C ARG A 276 0.86 9.98 27.40
N HIS A 277 0.71 8.95 26.58
CA HIS A 277 1.65 7.83 26.52
C HIS A 277 2.69 7.96 25.41
N HIS A 278 2.74 9.09 24.69
CA HIS A 278 3.68 9.37 23.59
C HIS A 278 3.69 8.29 22.50
N ILE A 279 2.53 7.67 22.22
CA ILE A 279 2.40 6.52 21.32
C ILE A 279 2.79 6.88 19.90
N VAL A 280 2.38 8.05 19.40
CA VAL A 280 2.71 8.48 18.03
C VAL A 280 4.23 8.57 17.83
N ALA A 281 4.96 9.13 18.80
CA ALA A 281 6.43 9.22 18.72
C ALA A 281 7.08 7.83 18.76
N GLU A 282 6.59 6.92 19.62
CA GLU A 282 7.09 5.55 19.73
C GLU A 282 6.90 4.77 18.43
N VAL A 283 5.70 4.81 17.85
CA VAL A 283 5.38 4.09 16.60
C VAL A 283 6.12 4.72 15.40
N ARG A 284 6.30 6.06 15.40
CA ARG A 284 7.16 6.72 14.42
C ARG A 284 8.60 6.20 14.48
N GLY A 285 9.12 5.94 15.67
CA GLY A 285 10.42 5.29 15.86
C GLY A 285 10.48 3.89 15.22
N VAL A 286 9.39 3.11 15.29
CA VAL A 286 9.32 1.80 14.59
C VAL A 286 9.39 1.98 13.08
N ALA A 287 8.61 2.91 12.51
CA ALA A 287 8.66 3.23 11.08
C ALA A 287 10.07 3.66 10.64
N GLN A 288 10.76 4.47 11.48
CA GLN A 288 12.13 4.92 11.24
C GLN A 288 13.12 3.74 11.15
N VAL A 289 13.01 2.73 12.00
CA VAL A 289 13.86 1.52 11.92
C VAL A 289 13.70 0.81 10.57
N PHE A 290 12.48 0.69 10.06
CA PHE A 290 12.25 0.08 8.74
C PHE A 290 12.76 0.98 7.60
N ALA A 291 12.65 2.29 7.72
CA ALA A 291 13.24 3.22 6.75
C ALA A 291 14.76 3.12 6.71
N GLU A 292 15.42 3.03 7.85
CA GLU A 292 16.88 2.85 7.94
C GLU A 292 17.33 1.52 7.32
N ARG A 293 16.58 0.44 7.55
CA ARG A 293 16.84 -0.86 6.91
C ARG A 293 16.69 -0.79 5.39
N ALA A 294 15.64 -0.14 4.88
CA ALA A 294 15.47 0.06 3.45
C ALA A 294 16.63 0.90 2.87
N THR A 295 17.03 1.98 3.55
CA THR A 295 18.18 2.81 3.16
C THR A 295 19.48 2.00 3.13
N ALA A 296 19.71 1.12 4.11
CA ALA A 296 20.87 0.23 4.14
C ALA A 296 20.88 -0.75 2.96
N CYS A 297 19.73 -1.32 2.59
CA CYS A 297 19.59 -2.13 1.38
C CYS A 297 19.96 -1.32 0.13
N ALA A 298 19.46 -0.09 0.00
CA ALA A 298 19.77 0.79 -1.13
C ALA A 298 21.27 1.09 -1.24
N ALA A 299 21.96 1.29 -0.11
CA ALA A 299 23.40 1.56 -0.08
C ALA A 299 24.26 0.42 -0.68
N SER A 300 23.73 -0.81 -0.74
CA SER A 300 24.40 -1.98 -1.32
C SER A 300 24.21 -2.08 -2.84
N LEU A 301 23.41 -1.21 -3.45
CA LEU A 301 23.10 -1.19 -4.88
C LEU A 301 24.15 -0.37 -5.67
N PRO A 302 24.21 -0.51 -6.99
CA PRO A 302 25.12 0.28 -7.82
C PRO A 302 24.98 1.78 -7.58
N ALA A 303 26.11 2.48 -7.51
CA ALA A 303 26.13 3.93 -7.29
C ALA A 303 25.48 4.68 -8.46
N GLY A 304 24.71 5.71 -8.16
CA GLY A 304 24.02 6.54 -9.14
C GLY A 304 22.89 7.34 -8.51
N ILE A 305 22.36 8.27 -9.25
CA ILE A 305 21.25 9.12 -8.81
C ILE A 305 19.99 8.30 -8.47
N GLU A 306 19.79 7.17 -9.14
CA GLU A 306 18.68 6.24 -8.90
C GLU A 306 18.81 5.55 -7.52
N ARG A 307 20.03 5.14 -7.15
CA ARG A 307 20.32 4.59 -5.82
C ARG A 307 20.06 5.62 -4.73
N ASP A 308 20.52 6.85 -4.94
CA ASP A 308 20.33 7.93 -3.99
C ASP A 308 18.84 8.27 -3.83
N ALA A 309 18.08 8.20 -4.92
CA ALA A 309 16.63 8.33 -4.92
C ALA A 309 15.92 7.21 -4.15
N LEU A 310 16.38 5.95 -4.30
CA LEU A 310 15.88 4.82 -3.50
C LEU A 310 16.22 4.98 -2.01
N ALA A 311 17.40 5.50 -1.68
CA ALA A 311 17.81 5.76 -0.30
C ALA A 311 16.96 6.86 0.38
N GLU A 312 16.49 7.85 -0.38
CA GLU A 312 15.63 8.93 0.11
C GLU A 312 14.15 8.55 0.23
N ALA A 313 13.68 7.59 -0.58
CA ALA A 313 12.27 7.23 -0.65
C ALA A 313 11.65 6.82 0.71
N PRO A 314 12.32 6.02 1.58
CA PRO A 314 11.79 5.67 2.90
C PRO A 314 11.61 6.89 3.82
N ARG A 315 12.55 7.84 3.78
CA ARG A 315 12.44 9.07 4.55
C ARG A 315 11.24 9.90 4.12
N TYR A 316 11.04 10.05 2.83
CA TYR A 316 9.86 10.75 2.30
C TYR A 316 8.53 10.09 2.74
N VAL A 317 8.52 8.76 2.89
CA VAL A 317 7.33 8.04 3.36
C VAL A 317 6.97 8.43 4.79
N ILE A 318 7.97 8.63 5.68
CA ILE A 318 7.74 9.00 7.08
C ILE A 318 7.43 10.49 7.24
N GLU A 319 8.09 11.34 6.45
CA GLU A 319 7.97 12.81 6.54
C GLU A 319 6.74 13.35 5.80
N ARG A 320 5.84 12.48 5.37
CA ARG A 320 4.58 12.91 4.74
C ARG A 320 3.75 13.71 5.75
N ASP A 321 3.67 15.01 5.53
CA ASP A 321 2.54 15.82 5.93
C ASP A 321 1.54 15.80 4.77
N PHE A 322 0.34 15.35 5.03
CA PHE A 322 -0.73 15.38 4.04
C PHE A 322 -1.51 16.68 4.18
#